data_7bd332128d9133765182c74fbaf6f638
#
_entry.id   7bd332128d9133765182c74fbaf6f638
#
_cell.length_a   1.000
_cell.length_b   1.000
_cell.length_c   1.000
_cell.angle_alpha   90.00
_cell.angle_beta   90.00
_cell.angle_gamma   90.00
#
_symmetry.space_group_name_H-M   'P 1'
#
loop_
_entity.id
_entity.type
_entity.pdbx_description
1 polymer ?
#
loop_
_entity_poly.entity_id
_entity_poly.type
_entity_poly.pdbx_seq_one_letter_code
_entity_poly.pdbx_strand_id
1 'polypeptide(L)' 'MYKTIEQIHHDYDGQWVFLINCSEGEYNSIAGGEVVLASERRDKILREMTQYRHEKSNTYIFYAGKIPEGVSVLL' A
#
# COMPACT_ATOMS: atom_id res chain seq x y z
N MET A 1 2.15 0.55 13.44
CA MET A 1 1.95 2.00 13.61
C MET A 1 1.28 2.59 12.37
N TYR A 2 0.24 3.34 12.58
CA TYR A 2 -0.50 3.95 11.49
C TYR A 2 0.32 5.03 10.77
N LYS A 3 0.27 5.01 9.44
CA LYS A 3 0.90 6.04 8.62
C LYS A 3 -0.09 6.51 7.55
N THR A 4 -0.02 7.79 7.21
CA THR A 4 -0.82 8.30 6.12
C THR A 4 -0.25 7.84 4.78
N ILE A 5 -1.07 7.88 3.74
CA ILE A 5 -0.62 7.50 2.40
C ILE A 5 0.59 8.34 1.97
N GLU A 6 0.59 9.62 2.28
CA GLU A 6 1.71 10.49 1.93
C GLU A 6 3.00 10.05 2.62
N GLN A 7 2.91 9.69 3.89
CA GLN A 7 4.07 9.20 4.63
C GLN A 7 4.57 7.89 4.06
N ILE A 8 3.65 7.01 3.66
CA ILE A 8 3.99 5.73 3.09
C ILE A 8 4.71 5.91 1.76
N HIS A 9 4.20 6.78 0.91
CA HIS A 9 4.86 7.06 -0.38
C HIS A 9 6.28 7.60 -0.16
N HIS A 10 6.47 8.40 0.86
CA HIS A 10 7.77 8.96 1.16
C HIS A 10 8.73 7.92 1.74
N ASP A 11 8.24 7.12 2.70
CA ASP A 11 9.09 6.18 3.43
C ASP A 11 9.42 4.92 2.64
N TYR A 12 8.53 4.52 1.75
CA TYR A 12 8.66 3.26 1.00
C TYR A 12 8.69 3.50 -0.50
N ASP A 13 9.26 4.62 -0.91
CA ASP A 13 9.34 4.97 -2.33
C ASP A 13 10.01 3.85 -3.13
N GLY A 14 9.34 3.41 -4.19
CA GLY A 14 9.85 2.36 -5.04
C GLY A 14 9.53 0.95 -4.57
N GLN A 15 8.67 0.81 -3.57
CA GLN A 15 8.32 -0.50 -3.04
C GLN A 15 6.81 -0.76 -3.09
N TRP A 16 6.48 -2.06 -3.18
CA TRP A 16 5.11 -2.49 -2.96
C TRP A 16 4.86 -2.55 -1.46
N VAL A 17 3.70 -2.13 -1.04
CA VAL A 17 3.37 -2.01 0.38
C VAL A 17 2.05 -2.72 0.64
N PHE A 18 1.99 -3.48 1.72
CA PHE A 18 0.77 -4.12 2.19
C PHE A 18 0.37 -3.52 3.52
N LEU A 19 -0.85 -3.04 3.58
CA LEU A 19 -1.39 -2.36 4.76
C LEU A 19 -2.51 -3.16 5.40
N ILE A 20 -2.62 -3.03 6.71
CA ILE A 20 -3.78 -3.53 7.45
C ILE A 20 -4.38 -2.36 8.23
N ASN A 21 -5.59 -2.55 8.72
CA ASN A 21 -6.31 -1.51 9.47
C ASN A 21 -6.38 -0.19 8.72
N CYS A 22 -6.65 -0.29 7.43
CA CYS A 22 -6.70 0.89 6.58
C CYS A 22 -7.91 1.76 6.92
N SER A 23 -7.72 3.06 6.86
CA SER A 23 -8.82 4.01 7.00
C SER A 23 -9.20 4.55 5.63
N GLU A 24 -10.48 4.81 5.45
CA GLU A 24 -10.98 5.34 4.19
C GLU A 24 -10.78 6.85 4.12
N GLY A 25 -10.39 7.31 2.94
CA GLY A 25 -10.31 8.72 2.63
C GLY A 25 -11.50 9.13 1.79
N GLU A 26 -11.36 10.24 1.08
CA GLU A 26 -12.40 10.74 0.20
C GLU A 26 -12.48 9.89 -1.08
N TYR A 27 -13.68 9.79 -1.62
CA TYR A 27 -13.94 9.11 -2.92
C TYR A 27 -13.47 7.65 -2.92
N ASN A 28 -13.71 6.94 -1.82
CA ASN A 28 -13.34 5.53 -1.68
C ASN A 28 -11.83 5.29 -1.76
N SER A 29 -11.04 6.32 -1.54
CA SER A 29 -9.60 6.15 -1.47
C SER A 29 -9.18 5.73 -0.07
N ILE A 30 -7.94 5.28 0.06
CA ILE A 30 -7.38 4.91 1.35
C ILE A 30 -6.58 6.08 1.89
N ALA A 31 -6.89 6.51 3.11
CA ALA A 31 -6.18 7.63 3.72
C ALA A 31 -4.86 7.18 4.37
N GLY A 32 -4.80 5.95 4.82
CA GLY A 32 -3.59 5.40 5.43
C GLY A 32 -3.87 4.05 6.07
N GLY A 33 -2.88 3.53 6.77
CA GLY A 33 -3.01 2.25 7.46
C GLY A 33 -1.70 1.86 8.13
N GLU A 34 -1.64 0.61 8.59
CA GLU A 34 -0.41 0.07 9.17
C GLU A 34 0.35 -0.72 8.12
N VAL A 35 1.61 -0.36 7.92
CA VAL A 35 2.47 -1.08 6.98
C VAL A 35 3.00 -2.33 7.70
N VAL A 36 2.68 -3.49 7.15
CA VAL A 36 3.16 -4.76 7.70
C VAL A 36 4.12 -5.48 6.77
N LEU A 37 4.05 -5.19 5.49
CA LEU A 37 4.97 -5.75 4.50
C LEU A 37 5.37 -4.66 3.52
N ALA A 38 6.63 -4.68 3.10
CA ALA A 38 7.12 -3.78 2.06
C ALA A 38 8.23 -4.49 1.30
N SER A 39 8.21 -4.42 -0.01
CA SER A 39 9.22 -5.07 -0.85
C SER A 39 9.19 -4.46 -2.24
N GLU A 40 10.34 -4.48 -2.90
CA GLU A 40 10.41 -4.06 -4.29
C GLU A 40 9.75 -5.08 -5.22
N ARG A 41 9.48 -6.28 -4.71
CA ARG A 41 8.91 -7.36 -5.51
C ARG A 41 7.48 -7.63 -5.08
N ARG A 42 6.58 -7.49 -6.03
CA ARG A 42 5.16 -7.72 -5.78
C ARG A 42 4.87 -9.17 -5.40
N ASP A 43 5.54 -10.10 -6.07
CA ASP A 43 5.30 -11.52 -5.80
C ASP A 43 5.65 -11.90 -4.37
N LYS A 44 6.67 -11.29 -3.81
CA LYS A 44 7.04 -11.54 -2.42
C LYS A 44 5.94 -11.07 -1.48
N ILE A 45 5.37 -9.90 -1.76
CA ILE A 45 4.28 -9.37 -0.95
C ILE A 45 3.06 -10.30 -1.03
N LEU A 46 2.71 -10.72 -2.24
CA LEU A 46 1.56 -11.61 -2.42
C LEU A 46 1.73 -12.94 -1.70
N ARG A 47 2.96 -13.45 -1.65
CA ARG A 47 3.25 -14.69 -0.96
C ARG A 47 3.11 -14.53 0.56
N GLU A 48 3.69 -13.46 1.09
CA GLU A 48 3.70 -13.25 2.54
C GLU A 48 2.37 -12.77 3.08
N MET A 49 1.60 -12.03 2.27
CA MET A 49 0.31 -11.52 2.74
C MET A 49 -0.69 -12.61 3.08
N THR A 50 -0.47 -13.83 2.60
CA THR A 50 -1.36 -14.94 2.94
C THR A 50 -1.38 -15.21 4.43
N GLN A 51 -0.34 -14.83 5.15
CA GLN A 51 -0.27 -14.99 6.60
C GLN A 51 -1.26 -14.07 7.30
N TYR A 52 -1.73 -13.05 6.61
CA TYR A 52 -2.66 -12.05 7.17
C TYR A 52 -4.10 -12.28 6.73
N ARG A 53 -4.39 -13.44 6.14
CA ARG A 53 -5.74 -13.74 5.64
C ARG A 53 -6.79 -13.78 6.73
N HIS A 54 -6.37 -14.04 7.95
CA HIS A 54 -7.29 -14.16 9.07
C HIS A 54 -7.58 -12.81 9.73
N GLU A 55 -6.91 -11.78 9.29
CA GLU A 55 -7.18 -10.44 9.79
C GLU A 55 -8.55 -9.98 9.31
N LYS A 56 -9.35 -9.50 10.24
CA LYS A 56 -10.68 -8.99 9.91
C LYS A 56 -10.66 -7.52 9.56
N SER A 57 -9.51 -6.92 9.58
CA SER A 57 -9.35 -5.52 9.25
C SER A 57 -9.32 -5.29 7.75
N ASN A 58 -9.52 -4.06 7.35
CA ASN A 58 -9.40 -3.69 5.95
C ASN A 58 -7.94 -3.77 5.53
N THR A 59 -7.68 -4.44 4.43
CA THR A 59 -6.32 -4.58 3.91
C THR A 59 -6.21 -3.92 2.54
N TYR A 60 -4.99 -3.54 2.19
CA TYR A 60 -4.76 -2.87 0.92
C TYR A 60 -3.32 -3.09 0.48
N ILE A 61 -3.11 -3.31 -0.81
CA ILE A 61 -1.78 -3.46 -1.39
C ILE A 61 -1.65 -2.47 -2.54
N PHE A 62 -0.51 -1.76 -2.60
CA PHE A 62 -0.28 -0.81 -3.68
C PHE A 62 1.22 -0.57 -3.85
N TYR A 63 1.58 0.04 -4.97
CA TYR A 63 2.96 0.42 -5.23
C TYR A 63 3.19 1.84 -4.74
N ALA A 64 4.09 1.97 -3.78
CA ALA A 64 4.43 3.26 -3.19
C ALA A 64 5.63 3.83 -3.93
N GLY A 65 5.37 4.63 -4.93
CA GLY A 65 6.45 5.22 -5.72
C GLY A 65 5.88 6.27 -6.64
N LYS A 66 6.77 6.98 -7.30
CA LYS A 66 6.34 7.98 -8.27
C LYS A 66 5.97 7.28 -9.57
N ILE A 67 4.87 7.69 -10.15
CA ILE A 67 4.52 7.24 -11.47
C ILE A 67 5.55 7.83 -12.43
N PRO A 68 6.22 7.01 -13.25
CA PRO A 68 7.21 7.53 -14.18
C PRO A 68 6.63 8.62 -15.07
N GLU A 69 7.41 9.67 -15.26
CA GLU A 69 7.00 10.76 -16.10
C GLU A 69 6.79 10.25 -17.53
N GLY A 70 5.72 10.69 -18.14
CA GLY A 70 5.37 10.21 -19.46
C GLY A 70 4.42 9.04 -19.47
N VAL A 71 4.21 8.39 -18.34
CA VAL A 71 3.16 7.41 -18.22
C VAL A 71 1.89 8.17 -17.97
N SER A 72 1.16 8.40 -19.00
CA SER A 72 -0.09 9.10 -18.89
C SER A 72 -1.13 8.18 -18.28
N VAL A 73 -1.62 8.56 -17.14
CA VAL A 73 -2.73 7.86 -16.55
C VAL A 73 -3.96 8.43 -17.20
N LEU A 74 -4.32 7.83 -18.29
CA LEU A 74 -5.53 8.23 -18.96
C LEU A 74 -6.69 7.55 -18.30
N LEU A 75 -7.41 8.35 -17.68
CA LEU A 75 -8.60 7.85 -17.03
C LEU A 75 -9.79 8.32 -17.80
#